data_30048156935bdb6704b3ece76de21aa1
#
_entry.id   30048156935bdb6704b3ece76de21aa1
#
_cell.length_a   1.000
_cell.length_b   1.000
_cell.length_c   1.000
_cell.angle_alpha   90.00
_cell.angle_beta   90.00
_cell.angle_gamma   90.00
#
_symmetry.space_group_name_H-M   'P 1'
#
loop_
_entity.id
_entity.type
_entity.pdbx_description
1 polymer ?
#
loop_
_entity_poly.entity_id
_entity_poly.type
_entity_poly.pdbx_seq_one_letter_code
_entity_poly.pdbx_strand_id
1 'polypeptide(L)'
;MKKLFFLSVMLTAAMAASAQMKIAPKMQKGLSKVYNVVANTNIPGQKEGNITTDMKYTVTEANADGYVVDVLTTTFYSDATSDNIAGQLLSGAAELLKGLNVRVATNKDGRAEKIVNYAELRPKMDDMCDKLIEKMYQAIPQMSQL
;
A
#
# COMPACT_ATOMS: atom_id res chain seq x y z
N MET A 1 -17.30 12.14 -2.14
CA MET A 1 -16.22 12.85 -1.43
C MET A 1 -15.52 11.99 -0.38
N LYS A 2 -16.22 11.19 0.45
CA LYS A 2 -15.61 10.30 1.48
C LYS A 2 -14.68 9.23 0.88
N LYS A 3 -15.05 8.60 -0.26
CA LYS A 3 -14.22 7.59 -0.95
C LYS A 3 -12.87 8.16 -1.46
N LEU A 4 -12.86 9.43 -1.88
CA LEU A 4 -11.64 10.11 -2.35
C LEU A 4 -10.65 10.37 -1.20
N PHE A 5 -11.16 10.65 -0.01
CA PHE A 5 -10.34 10.93 1.18
C PHE A 5 -9.60 9.67 1.67
N PHE A 6 -10.29 8.51 1.69
CA PHE A 6 -9.66 7.23 2.03
C PHE A 6 -8.60 6.81 1.01
N LEU A 7 -8.88 7.04 -0.29
CA LEU A 7 -7.94 6.75 -1.36
C LEU A 7 -6.68 7.61 -1.24
N SER A 8 -6.81 8.89 -0.84
CA SER A 8 -5.67 9.77 -0.63
C SER A 8 -4.80 9.36 0.57
N VAL A 9 -5.40 8.89 1.66
CA VAL A 9 -4.67 8.44 2.85
C VAL A 9 -3.90 7.14 2.58
N MET A 10 -4.49 6.17 1.86
CA MET A 10 -3.76 4.94 1.49
C MET A 10 -2.66 5.20 0.46
N LEU A 11 -2.89 6.09 -0.50
CA LEU A 11 -1.90 6.44 -1.51
C LEU A 11 -0.73 7.24 -0.90
N THR A 12 -1.00 8.12 0.09
CA THR A 12 0.05 8.86 0.81
C THR A 12 0.87 7.95 1.72
N ALA A 13 0.29 6.91 2.34
CA ALA A 13 1.04 5.92 3.11
C ALA A 13 1.99 5.10 2.22
N ALA A 14 1.55 4.69 1.04
CA ALA A 14 2.40 4.01 0.06
C ALA A 14 3.50 4.92 -0.51
N MET A 15 3.23 6.22 -0.67
CA MET A 15 4.21 7.20 -1.16
C MET A 15 5.16 7.70 -0.06
N ALA A 16 4.74 7.78 1.19
CA ALA A 16 5.61 8.16 2.31
C ALA A 16 6.69 7.10 2.58
N ALA A 17 6.39 5.82 2.39
CA ALA A 17 7.39 4.76 2.46
C ALA A 17 8.41 4.84 1.30
N SER A 18 8.02 5.35 0.13
CA SER A 18 8.92 5.52 -1.01
C SER A 18 9.75 6.83 -0.96
N ALA A 19 9.29 7.84 -0.22
CA ALA A 19 9.98 9.13 -0.13
C ALA A 19 11.32 9.07 0.63
N GLN A 20 11.56 8.01 1.42
CA GLN A 20 12.83 7.83 2.14
C GLN A 20 13.83 6.88 1.43
N MET A 21 13.42 6.21 0.36
CA MET A 21 14.34 5.37 -0.40
C MET A 21 15.15 6.21 -1.41
N LYS A 22 16.44 6.41 -1.16
CA LYS A 22 17.41 6.73 -2.22
C LYS A 22 17.54 5.49 -3.10
N ILE A 23 16.78 5.43 -4.18
CA ILE A 23 16.97 4.43 -5.22
C ILE A 23 18.33 4.75 -5.88
N ALA A 24 19.25 3.79 -5.81
CA ALA A 24 20.61 4.02 -6.33
C ALA A 24 20.58 4.36 -7.83
N PRO A 25 21.35 5.37 -8.29
CA PRO A 25 21.27 5.91 -9.66
C PRO A 25 21.76 4.97 -10.76
N LYS A 26 21.96 3.69 -10.49
CA LYS A 26 22.40 2.66 -11.49
C LYS A 26 21.47 1.46 -11.45
N MET A 27 20.16 1.70 -11.58
CA MET A 27 19.23 0.59 -11.69
C MET A 27 19.25 0.02 -13.11
N GLN A 28 19.33 -1.30 -13.20
CA GLN A 28 19.29 -2.02 -14.47
C GLN A 28 17.95 -2.72 -14.61
N LYS A 29 17.43 -2.83 -15.82
CA LYS A 29 16.26 -3.63 -16.13
C LYS A 29 16.46 -5.07 -15.64
N GLY A 30 15.44 -5.61 -14.94
CA GLY A 30 15.48 -6.93 -14.33
C GLY A 30 16.03 -6.95 -12.90
N LEU A 31 16.62 -5.86 -12.40
CA LEU A 31 17.00 -5.77 -10.99
C LEU A 31 15.76 -5.92 -10.12
N SER A 32 15.80 -6.85 -9.18
CA SER A 32 14.72 -7.07 -8.23
C SER A 32 15.25 -7.13 -6.80
N LYS A 33 14.53 -6.49 -5.87
CA LYS A 33 14.82 -6.50 -4.44
C LYS A 33 13.54 -6.61 -3.63
N VAL A 34 13.63 -7.27 -2.50
CA VAL A 34 12.55 -7.32 -1.51
C VAL A 34 12.96 -6.48 -0.30
N TYR A 35 12.05 -5.65 0.15
CA TYR A 35 12.21 -4.84 1.36
C TYR A 35 11.14 -5.25 2.36
N ASN A 36 11.59 -5.49 3.58
CA ASN A 36 10.70 -5.65 4.72
C ASN A 36 10.47 -4.27 5.34
N VAL A 37 9.24 -3.83 5.37
CA VAL A 37 8.82 -2.55 5.95
C VAL A 37 8.04 -2.83 7.22
N VAL A 38 8.51 -2.28 8.34
CA VAL A 38 7.82 -2.38 9.63
C VAL A 38 7.34 -0.99 10.03
N ALA A 39 6.05 -0.84 10.23
CA ALA A 39 5.43 0.38 10.73
C ALA A 39 4.84 0.13 12.12
N ASN A 40 5.26 0.92 13.10
CA ASN A 40 4.69 0.88 14.44
C ASN A 40 3.43 1.76 14.45
N THR A 41 2.33 1.20 14.94
CA THR A 41 1.07 1.93 15.10
C THR A 41 0.84 2.19 16.58
N ASN A 42 0.66 3.46 16.93
CA ASN A 42 0.27 3.87 18.27
C ASN A 42 -1.07 4.61 18.17
N ILE A 43 -2.14 3.91 18.50
CA ILE A 43 -3.49 4.48 18.52
C ILE A 43 -3.85 4.74 19.98
N PRO A 44 -4.17 5.99 20.38
CA PRO A 44 -4.54 6.31 21.76
C PRO A 44 -5.63 5.37 22.29
N GLY A 45 -5.37 4.77 23.44
CA GLY A 45 -6.30 3.84 24.09
C GLY A 45 -6.26 2.40 23.56
N GLN A 46 -5.34 2.09 22.64
CA GLN A 46 -5.10 0.74 22.14
C GLN A 46 -3.67 0.28 22.45
N LYS A 47 -3.48 -1.03 22.46
CA LYS A 47 -2.13 -1.60 22.57
C LYS A 47 -1.35 -1.28 21.30
N GLU A 48 -0.08 -0.91 21.46
CA GLU A 48 0.83 -0.72 20.31
C GLU A 48 0.83 -1.97 19.43
N GLY A 49 0.78 -1.75 18.12
CA GLY A 49 0.81 -2.81 17.13
C GLY A 49 1.84 -2.53 16.04
N ASN A 50 2.29 -3.59 15.39
CA ASN A 50 3.18 -3.49 14.24
C ASN A 50 2.45 -3.95 12.98
N ILE A 51 2.70 -3.23 11.89
CA ILE A 51 2.36 -3.65 10.54
C ILE A 51 3.66 -4.02 9.85
N THR A 52 3.77 -5.25 9.36
CA THR A 52 4.93 -5.73 8.62
C THR A 52 4.51 -6.05 7.19
N THR A 53 5.22 -5.50 6.24
CA THR A 53 4.93 -5.65 4.81
C THR A 53 6.21 -5.98 4.06
N ASP A 54 6.18 -7.05 3.25
CA ASP A 54 7.23 -7.31 2.27
C ASP A 54 6.82 -6.73 0.92
N MET A 55 7.65 -5.83 0.41
CA MET A 55 7.47 -5.21 -0.89
C MET A 55 8.60 -5.64 -1.83
N LYS A 56 8.23 -6.24 -2.96
CA LYS A 56 9.16 -6.60 -4.02
C LYS A 56 9.19 -5.48 -5.06
N TYR A 57 10.36 -4.88 -5.23
CA TYR A 57 10.64 -3.87 -6.24
C TYR A 57 11.35 -4.54 -7.42
N THR A 58 10.83 -4.34 -8.63
CA THR A 58 11.43 -4.87 -9.85
C THR A 58 11.52 -3.77 -10.89
N VAL A 59 12.73 -3.49 -11.39
CA VAL A 59 12.96 -2.53 -12.48
C VAL A 59 12.54 -3.20 -13.78
N THR A 60 11.44 -2.75 -14.37
CA THR A 60 10.90 -3.30 -15.63
C THR A 60 11.45 -2.57 -16.84
N GLU A 61 11.78 -1.29 -16.69
CA GLU A 61 12.40 -0.47 -17.74
C GLU A 61 13.48 0.41 -17.14
N ALA A 62 14.55 0.63 -17.93
CA ALA A 62 15.63 1.55 -17.59
C ALA A 62 16.08 2.23 -18.87
N ASN A 63 16.04 3.57 -18.91
CA ASN A 63 16.47 4.38 -20.03
C ASN A 63 17.16 5.67 -19.56
N ALA A 64 17.52 6.55 -20.47
CA ALA A 64 18.24 7.79 -20.15
C ALA A 64 17.40 8.77 -19.30
N ASP A 65 16.09 8.71 -19.37
CA ASP A 65 15.17 9.63 -18.70
C ASP A 65 14.78 9.15 -17.31
N GLY A 66 14.88 7.84 -17.05
CA GLY A 66 14.55 7.26 -15.74
C GLY A 66 14.25 5.77 -15.79
N TYR A 67 13.41 5.33 -14.86
CA TYR A 67 13.10 3.92 -14.65
C TYR A 67 11.60 3.71 -14.55
N VAL A 68 11.16 2.50 -14.89
CA VAL A 68 9.83 2.00 -14.50
C VAL A 68 10.04 0.87 -13.51
N VAL A 69 9.40 0.98 -12.35
CA VAL A 69 9.55 0.04 -11.24
C VAL A 69 8.19 -0.53 -10.87
N ASP A 70 8.09 -1.84 -10.89
CA ASP A 70 6.96 -2.56 -10.31
C ASP A 70 7.18 -2.72 -8.80
N VAL A 71 6.20 -2.31 -8.01
CA VAL A 71 6.17 -2.45 -6.56
C VAL A 71 5.05 -3.41 -6.21
N LEU A 72 5.41 -4.64 -5.88
CA LEU A 72 4.47 -5.71 -5.54
C LEU A 72 4.46 -5.93 -4.03
N THR A 73 3.30 -5.78 -3.40
CA THR A 73 3.09 -6.21 -2.02
C THR A 73 2.95 -7.73 -1.97
N THR A 74 3.96 -8.42 -1.44
CA THR A 74 3.99 -9.89 -1.37
C THR A 74 3.39 -10.43 -0.10
N THR A 75 3.66 -9.75 1.03
CA THR A 75 3.07 -10.07 2.32
C THR A 75 2.57 -8.80 2.98
N PHE A 76 1.58 -8.95 3.83
CA PHE A 76 1.12 -7.92 4.74
C PHE A 76 0.67 -8.63 6.00
N TYR A 77 1.22 -8.24 7.14
CA TYR A 77 0.91 -8.81 8.44
C TYR A 77 0.71 -7.70 9.45
N SER A 78 -0.28 -7.85 10.31
CA SER A 78 -0.50 -6.98 11.46
C SER A 78 -0.58 -7.84 12.72
N ASP A 79 0.14 -7.46 13.77
CA ASP A 79 0.04 -8.07 15.10
C ASP A 79 -1.04 -7.39 15.97
N ALA A 80 -1.78 -6.42 15.40
CA ALA A 80 -2.95 -5.86 16.05
C ALA A 80 -3.95 -6.99 16.29
N THR A 81 -4.36 -7.15 17.55
CA THR A 81 -5.27 -8.23 17.94
C THR A 81 -6.61 -8.07 17.25
N SER A 82 -7.15 -9.16 16.72
CA SER A 82 -8.48 -9.21 16.10
C SER A 82 -9.64 -8.93 17.08
N ASP A 83 -9.30 -8.71 18.35
CA ASP A 83 -10.27 -8.54 19.44
C ASP A 83 -10.97 -7.18 19.42
N ASN A 84 -10.47 -6.26 18.59
CA ASN A 84 -11.11 -4.97 18.38
C ASN A 84 -11.36 -4.68 16.89
N ILE A 85 -12.27 -3.75 16.62
CA ILE A 85 -12.68 -3.35 15.28
C ILE A 85 -11.49 -2.90 14.43
N ALA A 86 -10.53 -2.18 15.02
CA ALA A 86 -9.36 -1.71 14.30
C ALA A 86 -8.47 -2.88 13.83
N GLY A 87 -8.27 -3.90 14.68
CA GLY A 87 -7.54 -5.12 14.31
C GLY A 87 -8.23 -5.92 13.21
N GLN A 88 -9.57 -6.04 13.27
CA GLN A 88 -10.34 -6.69 12.21
C GLN A 88 -10.23 -5.95 10.86
N LEU A 89 -10.28 -4.62 10.88
CA LEU A 89 -10.11 -3.77 9.69
C LEU A 89 -8.70 -3.88 9.11
N LEU A 90 -7.67 -3.87 9.96
CA LEU A 90 -6.28 -4.04 9.53
C LEU A 90 -6.05 -5.42 8.92
N SER A 91 -6.57 -6.49 9.52
CA SER A 91 -6.52 -7.83 8.94
C SER A 91 -7.25 -7.90 7.60
N GLY A 92 -8.41 -7.26 7.50
CA GLY A 92 -9.15 -7.16 6.24
C GLY A 92 -8.40 -6.41 5.15
N ALA A 93 -7.76 -5.29 5.51
CA ALA A 93 -6.91 -4.52 4.58
C ALA A 93 -5.67 -5.33 4.14
N ALA A 94 -5.08 -6.12 5.03
CA ALA A 94 -3.94 -6.98 4.75
C ALA A 94 -4.21 -7.96 3.61
N GLU A 95 -5.36 -8.63 3.66
CA GLU A 95 -5.76 -9.58 2.61
C GLU A 95 -5.94 -8.89 1.25
N LEU A 96 -6.49 -7.68 1.25
CA LEU A 96 -6.78 -6.94 0.03
C LEU A 96 -5.53 -6.32 -0.60
N LEU A 97 -4.54 -5.92 0.21
CA LEU A 97 -3.29 -5.32 -0.27
C LEU A 97 -2.30 -6.35 -0.80
N LYS A 98 -2.39 -7.60 -0.35
CA LYS A 98 -1.53 -8.69 -0.83
C LYS A 98 -1.76 -8.93 -2.32
N GLY A 99 -0.68 -8.92 -3.09
CA GLY A 99 -0.71 -9.08 -4.54
C GLY A 99 -0.98 -7.79 -5.31
N LEU A 100 -1.17 -6.65 -4.61
CA LEU A 100 -1.27 -5.35 -5.28
C LEU A 100 0.08 -5.00 -5.92
N ASN A 101 0.07 -4.77 -7.24
CA ASN A 101 1.24 -4.34 -8.00
C ASN A 101 1.02 -2.91 -8.51
N VAL A 102 1.85 -1.98 -8.02
CA VAL A 102 1.86 -0.58 -8.44
C VAL A 102 3.07 -0.36 -9.34
N ARG A 103 2.83 0.07 -10.58
CA ARG A 103 3.89 0.42 -11.52
C ARG A 103 4.16 1.90 -11.48
N VAL A 104 5.38 2.29 -11.13
CA VAL A 104 5.80 3.67 -10.92
C VAL A 104 6.86 4.05 -11.93
N ALA A 105 6.63 5.14 -12.68
CA ALA A 105 7.69 5.79 -13.44
C ALA A 105 8.45 6.75 -12.53
N THR A 106 9.77 6.73 -12.63
CA THR A 106 10.68 7.60 -11.90
C THR A 106 11.57 8.36 -12.88
N ASN A 107 12.10 9.51 -12.44
CA ASN A 107 13.17 10.17 -13.18
C ASN A 107 14.51 9.43 -12.98
N LYS A 108 15.57 9.95 -13.62
CA LYS A 108 16.94 9.40 -13.54
C LYS A 108 17.52 9.37 -12.11
N ASP A 109 17.02 10.24 -11.22
CA ASP A 109 17.44 10.29 -9.81
C ASP A 109 16.63 9.32 -8.92
N GLY A 110 15.71 8.55 -9.53
CA GLY A 110 14.86 7.59 -8.83
C GLY A 110 13.65 8.21 -8.12
N ARG A 111 13.34 9.49 -8.36
CA ARG A 111 12.16 10.14 -7.78
C ARG A 111 10.93 9.72 -8.56
N ALA A 112 9.90 9.27 -7.84
CA ALA A 112 8.61 8.92 -8.42
C ALA A 112 7.95 10.13 -9.10
N GLU A 113 7.47 9.95 -10.33
CA GLU A 113 6.80 10.98 -11.12
C GLU A 113 5.33 10.65 -11.36
N LYS A 114 5.02 9.40 -11.69
CA LYS A 114 3.64 8.98 -11.95
C LYS A 114 3.43 7.49 -11.75
N ILE A 115 2.18 7.12 -11.51
CA ILE A 115 1.72 5.72 -11.53
C ILE A 115 1.34 5.38 -12.97
N VAL A 116 2.04 4.42 -13.58
CA VAL A 116 1.87 4.05 -14.99
C VAL A 116 0.61 3.21 -15.22
N ASN A 117 0.32 2.30 -14.31
CA ASN A 117 -0.83 1.39 -14.39
C ASN A 117 -2.07 1.88 -13.61
N TYR A 118 -2.25 3.20 -13.50
CA TYR A 118 -3.36 3.79 -12.74
C TYR A 118 -4.74 3.30 -13.21
N ALA A 119 -4.93 3.19 -14.54
CA ALA A 119 -6.20 2.72 -15.10
C ALA A 119 -6.55 1.28 -14.68
N GLU A 120 -5.53 0.43 -14.50
CA GLU A 120 -5.70 -0.95 -14.03
C GLU A 120 -5.90 -1.02 -12.51
N LEU A 121 -5.25 -0.10 -11.78
CA LEU A 121 -5.33 -0.05 -10.32
C LEU A 121 -6.66 0.49 -9.82
N ARG A 122 -7.19 1.51 -10.49
CA ARG A 122 -8.40 2.21 -10.04
C ARG A 122 -9.57 1.27 -9.76
N PRO A 123 -10.02 0.38 -10.67
CA PRO A 123 -11.13 -0.52 -10.38
C PRO A 123 -10.81 -1.52 -9.26
N LYS A 124 -9.55 -1.96 -9.12
CA LYS A 124 -9.12 -2.81 -8.00
C LYS A 124 -9.20 -2.07 -6.68
N MET A 125 -8.78 -0.81 -6.65
CA MET A 125 -8.85 0.04 -5.45
C MET A 125 -10.30 0.35 -5.06
N ASP A 126 -11.18 0.60 -6.04
CA ASP A 126 -12.61 0.79 -5.79
C ASP A 126 -13.24 -0.47 -5.16
N ASP A 127 -12.98 -1.67 -5.73
CA ASP A 127 -13.42 -2.96 -5.19
C ASP A 127 -12.87 -3.23 -3.77
N MET A 128 -11.59 -2.91 -3.54
CA MET A 128 -10.98 -3.00 -2.20
C MET A 128 -11.67 -2.09 -1.19
N CYS A 129 -11.97 -0.85 -1.57
CA CYS A 129 -12.68 0.09 -0.70
C CYS A 129 -14.08 -0.42 -0.36
N ASP A 130 -14.81 -0.94 -1.34
CA ASP A 130 -16.16 -1.48 -1.13
C ASP A 130 -16.12 -2.70 -0.19
N LYS A 131 -15.17 -3.62 -0.38
CA LYS A 131 -14.96 -4.78 0.53
C LYS A 131 -14.56 -4.36 1.95
N LEU A 132 -13.74 -3.31 2.11
CA LEU A 132 -13.40 -2.78 3.43
C LEU A 132 -14.64 -2.16 4.11
N ILE A 133 -15.46 -1.44 3.36
CA ILE A 133 -16.70 -0.86 3.87
C ILE A 133 -17.66 -1.97 4.31
N GLU A 134 -17.81 -3.04 3.53
CA GLU A 134 -18.61 -4.21 3.91
C GLU A 134 -18.10 -4.86 5.22
N LYS A 135 -16.80 -5.07 5.34
CA LYS A 135 -16.21 -5.59 6.59
C LYS A 135 -16.43 -4.64 7.76
N MET A 136 -16.40 -3.32 7.55
CA MET A 136 -16.75 -2.33 8.58
C MET A 136 -18.20 -2.47 9.04
N TYR A 137 -19.15 -2.62 8.12
CA TYR A 137 -20.56 -2.81 8.48
C TYR A 137 -20.80 -4.13 9.20
N GLN A 138 -20.08 -5.19 8.84
CA GLN A 138 -20.13 -6.46 9.57
C GLN A 138 -19.58 -6.34 10.99
N ALA A 139 -18.50 -5.57 11.18
CA ALA A 139 -17.87 -5.35 12.49
C ALA A 139 -18.68 -4.37 13.37
N ILE A 140 -19.39 -3.42 12.76
CA ILE A 140 -20.19 -2.38 13.45
C ILE A 140 -21.55 -2.27 12.76
N PRO A 141 -22.50 -3.18 13.08
CA PRO A 141 -23.83 -3.18 12.42
C PRO A 141 -24.60 -1.85 12.52
N GLN A 142 -24.37 -1.09 13.59
CA GLN A 142 -25.02 0.22 13.78
C GLN A 142 -24.61 1.27 12.72
N MET A 143 -23.43 1.11 12.08
CA MET A 143 -22.99 2.02 11.01
C MET A 143 -23.75 1.82 9.69
N SER A 144 -24.43 0.71 9.52
CA SER A 144 -25.27 0.46 8.33
C SER A 144 -26.60 1.23 8.36
N GLN A 145 -26.93 1.85 9.50
CA GLN A 145 -28.18 2.60 9.70
C GLN A 145 -28.00 4.12 9.55
N LEU A 146 -26.78 4.58 9.25
CA LEU A 146 -26.42 5.97 8.96
C LEU A 146 -26.30 6.21 7.44
#